data_c6ec70abeb95505cd3264e19a219e09c
#
_entry.id   c6ec70abeb95505cd3264e19a219e09c
#
_cell.length_a   1.000
_cell.length_b   1.000
_cell.length_c   1.000
_cell.angle_alpha   90.00
_cell.angle_beta   90.00
_cell.angle_gamma   90.00
#
_symmetry.space_group_name_H-M   'P 1'
#
loop_
_entity.id
_entity.type
_entity.pdbx_description
1 polymer ?
#
loop_
_entity_poly.entity_id
_entity_poly.type
_entity_poly.pdbx_seq_one_letter_code
_entity_poly.pdbx_strand_id
1 'polypeptide(L)'
;SLYIPDPAADENLLSQMRELILHNYNHPSICFWGVANEIGIGGESEAMFHIVHRLHELCKQLDPNRLTGIANVGMTPTSSRLFRLTDVTAYNEYKGWYEGTVEDHGAFCDERHGQIPDIPMAISEYGAEAVLRWHSPAPKVKDYTEEYQAIVHEKAYHALQERPYIWAT
;
A
#
# COMPACT_ATOMS: atom_id res chain seq x y z
N SER A 1 2.83 11.53 1.06
CA SER A 1 3.98 12.39 1.36
C SER A 1 4.62 12.87 0.08
N LEU A 2 5.12 14.12 0.07
CA LEU A 2 5.84 14.67 -1.08
C LEU A 2 7.31 14.27 -0.97
N TYR A 3 7.82 13.56 -1.97
CA TYR A 3 9.25 13.40 -2.11
C TYR A 3 9.87 14.68 -2.67
N ILE A 4 10.80 15.27 -1.92
CA ILE A 4 11.61 16.41 -2.35
C ILE A 4 13.04 15.92 -2.56
N PRO A 5 13.60 16.04 -3.78
CA PRO A 5 14.96 15.58 -4.05
C PRO A 5 15.99 16.29 -3.16
N ASP A 6 16.70 15.52 -2.37
CA ASP A 6 17.80 15.98 -1.53
C ASP A 6 18.82 14.85 -1.38
N PRO A 7 20.06 14.99 -1.88
CA PRO A 7 21.07 13.95 -1.80
C PRO A 7 21.38 13.48 -0.37
N ALA A 8 21.31 14.38 0.62
CA ALA A 8 21.52 14.00 2.02
C ALA A 8 20.35 13.18 2.57
N ALA A 9 19.11 13.53 2.18
CA ALA A 9 17.92 12.74 2.52
C ALA A 9 17.95 11.37 1.84
N ASP A 10 18.38 11.28 0.59
CA ASP A 10 18.51 10.01 -0.14
C ASP A 10 19.48 9.05 0.55
N GLU A 11 20.65 9.54 0.95
CA GLU A 11 21.62 8.70 1.68
C GLU A 11 21.09 8.28 3.05
N ASN A 12 20.33 9.14 3.73
CA ASN A 12 19.67 8.79 4.98
C ASN A 12 18.58 7.71 4.78
N LEU A 13 17.77 7.80 3.71
CA LEU A 13 16.77 6.76 3.38
C LEU A 13 17.44 5.41 3.15
N LEU A 14 18.53 5.38 2.40
CA LEU A 14 19.30 4.15 2.16
C LEU A 14 19.91 3.59 3.44
N SER A 15 20.42 4.46 4.32
CA SER A 15 20.93 4.03 5.63
C SER A 15 19.85 3.42 6.50
N GLN A 16 18.69 4.06 6.58
CA GLN A 16 17.54 3.54 7.34
C GLN A 16 17.04 2.20 6.78
N MET A 17 16.96 2.05 5.46
CA MET A 17 16.58 0.78 4.83
C MET A 17 17.59 -0.32 5.15
N ARG A 18 18.89 -0.02 5.10
CA ARG A 18 19.95 -0.97 5.49
C ARG A 18 19.79 -1.40 6.94
N GLU A 19 19.61 -0.47 7.85
CA GLU A 19 19.41 -0.75 9.27
C GLU A 19 18.17 -1.61 9.50
N LEU A 20 17.04 -1.26 8.85
CA LEU A 20 15.80 -2.01 8.94
C LEU A 20 16.01 -3.47 8.54
N ILE A 21 16.65 -3.73 7.41
CA ILE A 21 16.91 -5.07 6.92
C ILE A 21 17.84 -5.84 7.85
N LEU A 22 19.00 -5.25 8.20
CA LEU A 22 20.01 -5.94 9.00
C LEU A 22 19.50 -6.28 10.41
N HIS A 23 18.76 -5.38 11.06
CA HIS A 23 18.20 -5.62 12.39
C HIS A 23 17.09 -6.67 12.38
N ASN A 24 16.34 -6.78 11.28
CA ASN A 24 15.16 -7.64 11.21
C ASN A 24 15.33 -8.87 10.29
N TYR A 25 16.53 -9.09 9.76
CA TYR A 25 16.79 -10.15 8.78
C TYR A 25 16.33 -11.54 9.24
N ASN A 26 16.55 -11.86 10.52
CA ASN A 26 16.23 -13.17 11.10
C ASN A 26 14.77 -13.31 11.57
N HIS A 27 13.89 -12.34 11.31
CA HIS A 27 12.47 -12.46 11.65
C HIS A 27 11.72 -13.22 10.53
N PRO A 28 11.28 -14.45 10.77
CA PRO A 28 10.66 -15.30 9.74
C PRO A 28 9.26 -14.81 9.31
N SER A 29 8.62 -13.98 10.12
CA SER A 29 7.31 -13.38 9.81
C SER A 29 7.36 -12.24 8.80
N ILE A 30 8.55 -11.70 8.51
CA ILE A 30 8.70 -10.68 7.47
C ILE A 30 8.65 -11.36 6.11
N CYS A 31 7.63 -11.04 5.31
CA CYS A 31 7.42 -11.61 3.98
C CYS A 31 8.07 -10.76 2.88
N PHE A 32 8.06 -9.45 3.03
CA PHE A 32 8.63 -8.52 2.07
C PHE A 32 9.07 -7.21 2.73
N TRP A 33 9.87 -6.41 2.01
CA TRP A 33 10.35 -5.10 2.42
C TRP A 33 9.56 -4.00 1.72
N GLY A 34 8.87 -3.16 2.50
CA GLY A 34 8.20 -1.97 1.96
C GLY A 34 9.21 -0.86 1.70
N VAL A 35 9.29 -0.37 0.46
CA VAL A 35 10.29 0.66 0.08
C VAL A 35 9.72 2.07 0.04
N ALA A 36 8.41 2.24 -0.17
CA ALA A 36 7.76 3.55 -0.16
C ALA A 36 6.26 3.43 0.12
N ASN A 37 5.68 4.50 0.65
CA ASN A 37 4.25 4.65 0.89
C ASN A 37 3.74 5.97 0.33
N GLU A 38 2.77 5.91 -0.58
CA GLU A 38 2.04 7.05 -1.17
C GLU A 38 2.94 8.17 -1.74
N ILE A 39 4.14 7.80 -2.16
CA ILE A 39 5.16 8.77 -2.57
C ILE A 39 4.72 9.58 -3.81
N GLY A 40 3.82 9.02 -4.64
CA GLY A 40 3.30 9.66 -5.84
C GLY A 40 2.17 10.66 -5.63
N ILE A 41 1.64 10.84 -4.41
CA ILE A 41 0.46 11.68 -4.14
C ILE A 41 0.66 13.15 -4.52
N GLY A 42 1.87 13.64 -4.48
CA GLY A 42 2.24 15.03 -4.88
C GLY A 42 2.71 15.17 -6.32
N GLY A 43 2.59 14.12 -7.13
CA GLY A 43 3.13 14.03 -8.48
C GLY A 43 4.39 13.18 -8.57
N GLU A 44 4.74 12.80 -9.78
CA GLU A 44 5.87 11.91 -10.06
C GLU A 44 7.07 12.69 -10.61
N SER A 45 8.28 12.22 -10.31
CA SER A 45 9.53 12.80 -10.83
C SER A 45 10.59 11.72 -11.07
N GLU A 46 11.56 12.01 -11.96
CA GLU A 46 12.68 11.10 -12.20
C GLU A 46 13.50 10.83 -10.93
N ALA A 47 13.68 11.85 -10.09
CA ALA A 47 14.39 11.70 -8.82
C ALA A 47 13.66 10.74 -7.87
N MET A 48 12.32 10.82 -7.82
CA MET A 48 11.50 9.88 -7.04
C MET A 48 11.64 8.45 -7.55
N PHE A 49 11.54 8.23 -8.85
CA PHE A 49 11.75 6.89 -9.42
C PHE A 49 13.16 6.37 -9.14
N HIS A 50 14.15 7.24 -9.20
CA HIS A 50 15.54 6.88 -8.94
C HIS A 50 15.75 6.41 -7.49
N ILE A 51 15.25 7.14 -6.49
CA ILE A 51 15.41 6.73 -5.10
C ILE A 51 14.65 5.44 -4.77
N VAL A 52 13.43 5.26 -5.30
CA VAL A 52 12.68 4.01 -5.13
C VAL A 52 13.44 2.82 -5.73
N HIS A 53 14.01 3.00 -6.93
CA HIS A 53 14.82 1.97 -7.55
C HIS A 53 16.07 1.64 -6.72
N ARG A 54 16.80 2.65 -6.21
CA ARG A 54 17.96 2.45 -5.32
C ARG A 54 17.58 1.68 -4.05
N LEU A 55 16.44 1.97 -3.45
CA LEU A 55 15.94 1.26 -2.28
C LEU A 55 15.61 -0.20 -2.61
N HIS A 56 14.96 -0.46 -3.75
CA HIS A 56 14.71 -1.82 -4.23
C HIS A 56 16.03 -2.59 -4.43
N GLU A 57 16.98 -2.02 -5.16
CA GLU A 57 18.28 -2.65 -5.39
C GLU A 57 19.03 -2.94 -4.08
N LEU A 58 19.00 -2.01 -3.13
CA LEU A 58 19.60 -2.22 -1.80
C LEU A 58 18.95 -3.40 -1.07
N CYS A 59 17.61 -3.51 -1.11
CA CYS A 59 16.92 -4.64 -0.53
C CYS A 59 17.36 -5.96 -1.17
N LYS A 60 17.41 -6.02 -2.49
CA LYS A 60 17.84 -7.24 -3.22
C LYS A 60 19.30 -7.60 -2.99
N GLN A 61 20.19 -6.62 -2.75
CA GLN A 61 21.56 -6.86 -2.39
C GLN A 61 21.73 -7.44 -0.98
N LEU A 62 20.93 -6.97 -0.02
CA LEU A 62 21.03 -7.39 1.38
C LEU A 62 20.20 -8.64 1.68
N ASP A 63 19.06 -8.79 1.00
CA ASP A 63 18.12 -9.90 1.17
C ASP A 63 17.51 -10.30 -0.18
N PRO A 64 18.20 -11.11 -0.98
CA PRO A 64 17.71 -11.50 -2.31
C PRO A 64 16.48 -12.42 -2.28
N ASN A 65 16.16 -13.01 -1.13
CA ASN A 65 15.09 -13.99 -1.01
C ASN A 65 13.72 -13.35 -0.73
N ARG A 66 13.68 -12.21 -0.05
CA ARG A 66 12.43 -11.52 0.21
C ARG A 66 12.07 -10.58 -0.93
N LEU A 67 10.77 -10.44 -1.15
CA LEU A 67 10.21 -9.51 -2.12
C LEU A 67 10.28 -8.07 -1.61
N THR A 68 10.24 -7.13 -2.54
CA THR A 68 10.03 -5.71 -2.25
C THR A 68 8.65 -5.28 -2.68
N GLY A 69 8.07 -4.31 -1.99
CA GLY A 69 6.75 -3.79 -2.30
C GLY A 69 6.66 -2.27 -2.12
N ILE A 70 5.74 -1.67 -2.85
CA ILE A 70 5.36 -0.27 -2.71
C ILE A 70 3.85 -0.16 -2.48
N ALA A 71 3.45 0.68 -1.52
CA ALA A 71 2.05 1.03 -1.30
C ALA A 71 1.75 2.32 -2.07
N ASN A 72 0.82 2.26 -3.02
CA ASN A 72 0.38 3.39 -3.83
C ASN A 72 -0.98 3.88 -3.35
N VAL A 73 -1.21 5.19 -3.37
CA VAL A 73 -2.55 5.74 -3.15
C VAL A 73 -3.49 5.27 -4.27
N GLY A 74 -4.75 4.99 -3.95
CA GLY A 74 -5.74 4.44 -4.88
C GLY A 74 -5.89 5.19 -6.20
N MET A 75 -5.67 6.52 -6.19
CA MET A 75 -5.73 7.36 -7.40
C MET A 75 -4.49 7.28 -8.31
N THR A 76 -3.42 6.58 -7.93
CA THR A 76 -2.21 6.47 -8.77
C THR A 76 -2.59 5.85 -10.13
N PRO A 77 -2.29 6.51 -11.27
CA PRO A 77 -2.61 5.98 -12.58
C PRO A 77 -1.87 4.65 -12.84
N THR A 78 -2.55 3.66 -13.41
CA THR A 78 -1.94 2.36 -13.74
C THR A 78 -0.80 2.43 -14.75
N SER A 79 -0.70 3.57 -15.48
CA SER A 79 0.45 3.88 -16.35
C SER A 79 1.70 4.31 -15.59
N SER A 80 1.61 4.55 -14.28
CA SER A 80 2.76 4.95 -13.46
C SER A 80 3.87 3.93 -13.47
N ARG A 81 5.09 4.40 -13.55
CA ARG A 81 6.30 3.57 -13.42
C ARG A 81 6.46 2.96 -12.03
N LEU A 82 5.83 3.54 -10.99
CA LEU A 82 5.87 3.03 -9.61
C LEU A 82 5.46 1.56 -9.53
N PHE A 83 4.48 1.13 -10.34
CA PHE A 83 4.00 -0.25 -10.35
C PHE A 83 5.03 -1.28 -10.83
N ARG A 84 6.14 -0.85 -11.40
CA ARG A 84 7.17 -1.73 -11.98
C ARG A 84 8.56 -1.53 -11.36
N LEU A 85 8.65 -0.79 -10.25
CA LEU A 85 9.93 -0.56 -9.56
C LEU A 85 10.23 -1.57 -8.46
N THR A 86 9.23 -2.37 -8.07
CA THR A 86 9.34 -3.38 -7.02
C THR A 86 8.79 -4.72 -7.49
N ASP A 87 9.04 -5.79 -6.75
CA ASP A 87 8.58 -7.13 -7.11
C ASP A 87 7.05 -7.24 -7.08
N VAL A 88 6.41 -6.53 -6.14
CA VAL A 88 4.95 -6.51 -5.96
C VAL A 88 4.46 -5.09 -5.73
N THR A 89 3.18 -4.84 -5.99
CA THR A 89 2.56 -3.55 -5.71
C THR A 89 1.35 -3.70 -4.79
N ALA A 90 1.05 -2.63 -4.05
CA ALA A 90 -0.13 -2.56 -3.23
C ALA A 90 -0.83 -1.21 -3.37
N TYR A 91 -2.10 -1.17 -3.03
CA TYR A 91 -2.89 0.05 -2.97
C TYR A 91 -3.37 0.33 -1.55
N ASN A 92 -3.28 1.61 -1.16
CA ASN A 92 -4.00 2.17 -0.04
C ASN A 92 -5.34 2.64 -0.56
N GLU A 93 -6.43 1.96 -0.18
CA GLU A 93 -7.75 2.21 -0.73
C GLU A 93 -8.84 2.17 0.36
N TYR A 94 -9.55 3.26 0.51
CA TYR A 94 -10.46 3.47 1.63
C TYR A 94 -11.91 3.69 1.17
N LYS A 95 -12.42 2.81 0.30
CA LYS A 95 -13.83 2.85 -0.13
C LYS A 95 -14.77 2.76 1.07
N GLY A 96 -15.77 3.64 1.09
CA GLY A 96 -16.69 3.77 2.21
C GLY A 96 -16.16 4.57 3.40
N TRP A 97 -14.93 5.12 3.31
CA TRP A 97 -14.39 6.01 4.33
C TRP A 97 -13.99 7.38 3.78
N TYR A 98 -13.07 7.44 2.82
CA TYR A 98 -12.70 8.70 2.16
C TYR A 98 -13.49 8.96 0.90
N GLU A 99 -13.87 7.91 0.17
CA GLU A 99 -14.64 8.01 -1.07
C GLU A 99 -15.53 6.79 -1.30
N GLY A 100 -16.51 6.92 -2.19
CA GLY A 100 -17.38 5.82 -2.61
C GLY A 100 -18.14 5.15 -1.48
N THR A 101 -18.48 3.89 -1.70
CA THR A 101 -19.14 3.01 -0.74
C THR A 101 -18.26 1.80 -0.42
N VAL A 102 -18.55 1.09 0.65
CA VAL A 102 -17.78 -0.11 1.03
C VAL A 102 -17.91 -1.23 0.00
N GLU A 103 -18.98 -1.24 -0.79
CA GLU A 103 -19.23 -2.17 -1.87
C GLU A 103 -18.30 -1.96 -3.08
N ASP A 104 -17.68 -0.77 -3.21
CA ASP A 104 -16.85 -0.41 -4.37
C ASP A 104 -15.45 -1.02 -4.33
N HIS A 105 -15.00 -1.63 -3.21
CA HIS A 105 -13.68 -2.27 -3.11
C HIS A 105 -13.44 -3.30 -4.21
N GLY A 106 -14.43 -4.15 -4.46
CA GLY A 106 -14.32 -5.18 -5.49
C GLY A 106 -14.16 -4.60 -6.88
N ALA A 107 -15.01 -3.66 -7.25
CA ALA A 107 -14.98 -3.01 -8.57
C ALA A 107 -13.65 -2.25 -8.79
N PHE A 108 -13.15 -1.58 -7.77
CA PHE A 108 -11.83 -0.93 -7.80
C PHE A 108 -10.72 -1.94 -8.14
N CYS A 109 -10.67 -3.06 -7.43
CA CYS A 109 -9.65 -4.09 -7.65
C CYS A 109 -9.75 -4.69 -9.06
N ASP A 110 -10.96 -5.01 -9.52
CA ASP A 110 -11.20 -5.57 -10.85
C ASP A 110 -10.76 -4.61 -11.96
N GLU A 111 -11.07 -3.32 -11.82
CA GLU A 111 -10.64 -2.29 -12.76
C GLU A 111 -9.11 -2.18 -12.82
N ARG A 112 -8.44 -2.09 -11.67
CA ARG A 112 -6.98 -1.96 -11.61
C ARG A 112 -6.28 -3.18 -12.15
N HIS A 113 -6.70 -4.38 -11.75
CA HIS A 113 -6.14 -5.62 -12.27
C HIS A 113 -6.37 -5.77 -13.78
N GLY A 114 -7.54 -5.38 -14.29
CA GLY A 114 -7.81 -5.40 -15.72
C GLY A 114 -6.89 -4.51 -16.56
N GLN A 115 -6.37 -3.42 -15.99
CA GLN A 115 -5.44 -2.51 -16.64
C GLN A 115 -3.97 -2.97 -16.58
N ILE A 116 -3.57 -3.67 -15.51
CA ILE A 116 -2.20 -4.15 -15.28
C ILE A 116 -2.19 -5.61 -14.79
N PRO A 117 -2.72 -6.55 -15.57
CA PRO A 117 -2.94 -7.94 -15.11
C PRO A 117 -1.65 -8.73 -14.87
N ASP A 118 -0.53 -8.24 -15.36
CA ASP A 118 0.80 -8.84 -15.21
C ASP A 118 1.50 -8.45 -13.89
N ILE A 119 0.94 -7.53 -13.12
CA ILE A 119 1.53 -7.06 -11.86
C ILE A 119 0.82 -7.68 -10.67
N PRO A 120 1.54 -8.39 -9.76
CA PRO A 120 0.96 -8.89 -8.52
C PRO A 120 0.44 -7.74 -7.66
N MET A 121 -0.84 -7.80 -7.27
CA MET A 121 -1.53 -6.72 -6.58
C MET A 121 -1.96 -7.13 -5.18
N ALA A 122 -1.78 -6.23 -4.22
CA ALA A 122 -2.29 -6.33 -2.85
C ALA A 122 -3.07 -5.07 -2.46
N ILE A 123 -3.78 -5.14 -1.35
CA ILE A 123 -4.34 -3.97 -0.67
C ILE A 123 -3.57 -3.79 0.64
N SER A 124 -2.75 -2.75 0.72
CA SER A 124 -1.89 -2.47 1.88
C SER A 124 -2.58 -1.72 3.01
N GLU A 125 -3.61 -0.95 2.65
CA GLU A 125 -4.41 -0.22 3.63
C GLU A 125 -5.87 -0.19 3.18
N TYR A 126 -6.78 -0.51 4.10
CA TYR A 126 -8.23 -0.30 3.96
C TYR A 126 -8.83 -0.18 5.36
N GLY A 127 -10.04 0.33 5.46
CA GLY A 127 -10.75 0.40 6.74
C GLY A 127 -11.42 1.74 6.99
N ALA A 128 -11.80 1.95 8.23
CA ALA A 128 -12.39 3.18 8.75
C ALA A 128 -11.87 3.48 10.14
N GLU A 129 -11.75 4.76 10.48
CA GLU A 129 -11.40 5.17 11.84
C GLU A 129 -12.56 4.93 12.81
N ALA A 130 -12.24 4.53 14.03
CA ALA A 130 -13.20 4.47 15.13
C ALA A 130 -12.63 5.11 16.37
N VAL A 131 -13.51 5.67 17.19
CA VAL A 131 -13.20 6.18 18.51
C VAL A 131 -13.70 5.17 19.53
N LEU A 132 -12.80 4.65 20.36
CA LEU A 132 -13.12 3.67 21.38
C LEU A 132 -14.33 4.13 22.24
N ARG A 133 -15.30 3.21 22.39
CA ARG A 133 -16.58 3.43 23.08
C ARG A 133 -17.60 4.30 22.35
N TRP A 134 -17.36 4.67 21.09
CA TRP A 134 -18.41 5.28 20.28
C TRP A 134 -19.20 4.20 19.58
N HIS A 135 -20.53 4.17 19.83
CA HIS A 135 -21.44 3.16 19.33
C HIS A 135 -22.67 3.80 18.68
N SER A 136 -23.20 3.14 17.66
CA SER A 136 -24.44 3.54 17.00
C SER A 136 -25.29 2.33 16.62
N PRO A 137 -26.61 2.33 16.91
CA PRO A 137 -27.52 1.32 16.38
C PRO A 137 -27.82 1.49 14.89
N ALA A 138 -27.36 2.61 14.28
CA ALA A 138 -27.50 2.92 12.86
C ALA A 138 -26.20 3.54 12.35
N PRO A 139 -25.11 2.72 12.25
CA PRO A 139 -23.81 3.21 11.88
C PRO A 139 -23.76 3.77 10.45
N LYS A 140 -22.96 4.80 10.23
CA LYS A 140 -22.83 5.48 8.95
C LYS A 140 -21.44 6.02 8.73
N VAL A 141 -21.12 6.34 7.47
CA VAL A 141 -19.84 6.93 7.05
C VAL A 141 -19.48 8.13 7.93
N LYS A 142 -18.23 8.15 8.42
CA LYS A 142 -17.65 9.23 9.24
C LYS A 142 -18.34 9.47 10.60
N ASP A 143 -19.04 8.48 11.13
CA ASP A 143 -19.56 8.58 12.49
C ASP A 143 -18.56 8.11 13.57
N TYR A 144 -17.43 7.52 13.14
CA TYR A 144 -16.36 7.04 13.98
C TYR A 144 -16.77 5.97 14.99
N THR A 145 -17.85 5.23 14.71
CA THR A 145 -18.31 4.16 15.59
C THR A 145 -17.57 2.86 15.32
N GLU A 146 -17.45 2.01 16.35
CA GLU A 146 -16.86 0.68 16.21
C GLU A 146 -17.68 -0.20 15.28
N GLU A 147 -19.01 -0.05 15.25
CA GLU A 147 -19.90 -0.79 14.34
C GLU A 147 -19.68 -0.43 12.88
N TYR A 148 -19.45 0.87 12.56
CA TYR A 148 -19.15 1.26 11.18
C TYR A 148 -17.79 0.72 10.75
N GLN A 149 -16.78 0.79 11.62
CA GLN A 149 -15.47 0.21 11.35
C GLN A 149 -15.57 -1.30 11.07
N ALA A 150 -16.34 -2.04 11.89
CA ALA A 150 -16.56 -3.47 11.69
C ALA A 150 -17.23 -3.77 10.34
N ILE A 151 -18.27 -2.99 9.95
CA ILE A 151 -18.94 -3.13 8.65
C ILE A 151 -17.95 -2.93 7.49
N VAL A 152 -17.11 -1.89 7.56
CA VAL A 152 -16.13 -1.61 6.51
C VAL A 152 -15.13 -2.77 6.39
N HIS A 153 -14.57 -3.25 7.51
CA HIS A 153 -13.63 -4.37 7.49
C HIS A 153 -14.26 -5.66 6.97
N GLU A 154 -15.45 -6.02 7.43
CA GLU A 154 -16.16 -7.23 7.00
C GLU A 154 -16.42 -7.21 5.48
N LYS A 155 -17.02 -6.13 4.98
CA LYS A 155 -17.38 -6.02 3.56
C LYS A 155 -16.14 -5.94 2.65
N ALA A 156 -15.13 -5.14 3.03
CA ALA A 156 -13.88 -5.06 2.28
C ALA A 156 -13.20 -6.42 2.22
N TYR A 157 -13.06 -7.11 3.36
CA TYR A 157 -12.43 -8.42 3.44
C TYR A 157 -13.12 -9.45 2.55
N HIS A 158 -14.46 -9.54 2.59
CA HIS A 158 -15.19 -10.45 1.72
C HIS A 158 -14.99 -10.12 0.23
N ALA A 159 -15.06 -8.83 -0.14
CA ALA A 159 -14.82 -8.42 -1.51
C ALA A 159 -13.41 -8.80 -2.00
N LEU A 160 -12.40 -8.65 -1.15
CA LEU A 160 -11.02 -8.98 -1.48
C LEU A 160 -10.77 -10.49 -1.57
N GLN A 161 -11.36 -11.29 -0.68
CA GLN A 161 -11.23 -12.76 -0.70
C GLN A 161 -11.79 -13.42 -1.96
N GLU A 162 -12.79 -12.83 -2.60
CA GLU A 162 -13.37 -13.32 -3.85
C GLU A 162 -12.45 -13.14 -5.06
N ARG A 163 -11.30 -12.49 -4.90
CA ARG A 163 -10.38 -12.09 -5.97
C ARG A 163 -9.04 -12.80 -5.87
N PRO A 164 -8.87 -13.93 -6.57
CA PRO A 164 -7.65 -14.75 -6.44
C PRO A 164 -6.37 -14.06 -6.92
N TYR A 165 -6.47 -12.93 -7.63
CA TYR A 165 -5.33 -12.13 -8.03
C TYR A 165 -4.85 -11.16 -6.94
N ILE A 166 -5.62 -10.96 -5.86
CA ILE A 166 -5.16 -10.24 -4.64
C ILE A 166 -4.37 -11.24 -3.80
N TRP A 167 -3.07 -11.04 -3.70
CA TRP A 167 -2.20 -11.97 -3.00
C TRP A 167 -2.04 -11.67 -1.50
N ALA A 168 -2.34 -10.43 -1.07
CA ALA A 168 -2.31 -10.02 0.34
C ALA A 168 -3.24 -8.83 0.63
N THR A 169 -3.67 -8.74 1.89
CA THR A 169 -4.40 -7.60 2.47
C THR A 169 -3.88 -7.28 3.85
#